data_49ec8ca6122db31791c0430385711f15
#
_entry.id   49ec8ca6122db31791c0430385711f15
#
_cell.length_a   1.000
_cell.length_b   1.000
_cell.length_c   1.000
_cell.angle_alpha   90.00
_cell.angle_beta   90.00
_cell.angle_gamma   90.00
#
_symmetry.space_group_name_H-M   'P 1'
#
loop_
_entity.id
_entity.type
_entity.pdbx_description
1 polymer ?
#
loop_
_entity_poly.entity_id
_entity_poly.type
_entity_poly.pdbx_seq_one_letter_code
_entity_poly.pdbx_strand_id
1 'polypeptide(L)'
;GHNRLIQNDSVILHAEIDTIENAGRLNHEDYLQSVLYTTLSPCPMCSGAILLYNIPKVVIGENTTLMGAECLLEKNGVEVVVLNNLECKKLFEKYVEENPESWNNELSKVGNSTDVCDF
;
A
#
# COMPACT_ATOMS: atom_id res chain seq x y z
N GLY A 1 -2.50 7.86 -8.25
CA GLY A 1 -2.54 6.50 -8.75
C GLY A 1 -3.73 5.73 -8.21
N HIS A 2 -4.02 4.60 -8.80
CA HIS A 2 -5.02 3.65 -8.34
C HIS A 2 -4.63 2.23 -8.76
N ASN A 3 -5.23 1.21 -8.15
CA ASN A 3 -4.98 -0.16 -8.52
C ASN A 3 -5.34 -0.41 -10.00
N ARG A 4 -4.39 -0.97 -10.76
CA ARG A 4 -4.53 -1.27 -12.19
C ARG A 4 -4.28 -2.75 -12.52
N LEU A 5 -4.42 -3.63 -11.55
CA LEU A 5 -4.21 -5.07 -11.78
C LEU A 5 -5.11 -5.58 -12.90
N ILE A 6 -6.38 -5.24 -12.86
CA ILE A 6 -7.37 -5.66 -13.86
C ILE A 6 -7.21 -4.89 -15.16
N GLN A 7 -7.13 -3.56 -15.10
CA GLN A 7 -7.09 -2.70 -16.27
C GLN A 7 -5.87 -2.97 -17.17
N ASN A 8 -4.73 -3.30 -16.56
CA ASN A 8 -3.47 -3.49 -17.27
C ASN A 8 -3.02 -4.97 -17.33
N ASP A 9 -3.88 -5.90 -16.90
CA ASP A 9 -3.50 -7.32 -16.76
C ASP A 9 -2.15 -7.48 -16.05
N SER A 10 -2.01 -6.78 -14.94
CA SER A 10 -0.77 -6.69 -14.17
C SER A 10 -0.86 -7.48 -12.87
N VAL A 11 0.28 -7.98 -12.41
CA VAL A 11 0.38 -8.65 -11.09
C VAL A 11 0.98 -7.75 -10.01
N ILE A 12 1.50 -6.58 -10.37
CA ILE A 12 2.22 -5.70 -9.44
C ILE A 12 1.64 -4.29 -9.30
N LEU A 13 0.76 -3.85 -10.21
CA LEU A 13 0.25 -2.48 -10.21
C LEU A 13 -0.82 -2.24 -9.13
N HIS A 14 -0.42 -2.43 -7.86
CA HIS A 14 -1.18 -1.88 -6.75
C HIS A 14 -1.21 -0.35 -6.83
N ALA A 15 -2.12 0.29 -6.11
CA ALA A 15 -2.28 1.74 -6.15
C ALA A 15 -0.99 2.49 -5.82
N GLU A 16 -0.24 1.99 -4.85
CA GLU A 16 1.03 2.58 -4.42
C GLU A 16 2.10 2.49 -5.52
N ILE A 17 2.20 1.32 -6.17
CA ILE A 17 3.14 1.13 -7.29
C ILE A 17 2.76 2.00 -8.48
N ASP A 18 1.48 2.06 -8.82
CA ASP A 18 0.96 2.94 -9.87
C ASP A 18 1.26 4.42 -9.56
N THR A 19 1.14 4.82 -8.30
CA THR A 19 1.45 6.18 -7.86
C THR A 19 2.93 6.50 -8.05
N ILE A 20 3.82 5.60 -7.66
CA ILE A 20 5.28 5.77 -7.83
C ILE A 20 5.63 5.81 -9.32
N GLU A 21 5.04 4.93 -10.13
CA GLU A 21 5.21 4.90 -11.59
C GLU A 21 4.76 6.23 -12.23
N ASN A 22 3.59 6.74 -11.83
CA ASN A 22 3.06 8.01 -12.35
C ASN A 22 3.90 9.23 -11.93
N ALA A 23 4.51 9.19 -10.76
CA ALA A 23 5.42 10.26 -10.32
C ALA A 23 6.66 10.34 -11.25
N GLY A 24 7.02 9.23 -11.88
CA GLY A 24 8.13 9.16 -12.79
C GLY A 24 9.47 8.98 -12.06
N ARG A 25 10.55 9.13 -12.82
CA ARG A 25 11.92 8.99 -12.29
C ARG A 25 12.37 10.27 -11.62
N LEU A 26 11.95 10.44 -10.38
CA LEU A 26 12.37 11.57 -9.56
C LEU A 26 13.83 11.38 -9.12
N ASN A 27 14.49 12.50 -8.76
CA ASN A 27 15.79 12.41 -8.13
C ASN A 27 15.66 11.99 -6.65
N HIS A 28 16.78 11.59 -6.05
CA HIS A 28 16.80 11.11 -4.66
C HIS A 28 16.26 12.13 -3.65
N GLU A 29 16.61 13.40 -3.82
CA GLU A 29 16.16 14.47 -2.92
C GLU A 29 14.65 14.66 -2.94
N ASP A 30 14.02 14.52 -4.10
CA ASP A 30 12.55 14.61 -4.22
C ASP A 30 11.86 13.48 -3.46
N TYR A 31 12.37 12.25 -3.54
CA TYR A 31 11.84 11.13 -2.75
C TYR A 31 12.00 11.36 -1.26
N LEU A 32 13.16 11.85 -0.80
CA LEU A 32 13.42 12.14 0.61
C LEU A 32 12.49 13.23 1.20
N GLN A 33 11.91 14.07 0.37
CA GLN A 33 10.98 15.12 0.77
C GLN A 33 9.52 14.77 0.50
N SER A 34 9.25 13.54 0.04
CA SER A 34 7.91 13.11 -0.33
C SER A 34 7.14 12.50 0.85
N VAL A 35 5.83 12.47 0.70
CA VAL A 35 4.90 11.73 1.57
C VAL A 35 4.02 10.88 0.67
N LEU A 36 3.88 9.59 0.98
CA LEU A 36 2.95 8.72 0.27
C LEU A 36 1.64 8.64 1.05
N TYR A 37 0.54 8.98 0.38
CA TYR A 37 -0.82 8.78 0.89
C TYR A 37 -1.42 7.55 0.22
N THR A 38 -1.92 6.63 1.02
CA THR A 38 -2.60 5.42 0.52
C THR A 38 -3.88 5.18 1.30
N THR A 39 -4.92 4.70 0.62
CA THR A 39 -6.22 4.45 1.27
C THR A 39 -6.20 3.23 2.18
N LEU A 40 -5.40 2.22 1.85
CA LEU A 40 -5.25 0.98 2.62
C LEU A 40 -3.80 0.77 3.03
N SER A 41 -3.59 0.05 4.13
CA SER A 41 -2.26 -0.34 4.61
C SER A 41 -1.46 -1.06 3.52
N PRO A 42 -0.24 -0.59 3.19
CA PRO A 42 0.53 -1.12 2.06
C PRO A 42 1.06 -2.53 2.33
N CYS A 43 0.94 -3.40 1.32
CA CYS A 43 1.46 -4.76 1.35
C CYS A 43 3.01 -4.78 1.38
N PRO A 44 3.65 -5.96 1.60
CA PRO A 44 5.11 -6.04 1.60
C PRO A 44 5.78 -5.55 0.32
N MET A 45 5.19 -5.79 -0.85
CA MET A 45 5.73 -5.31 -2.14
C MET A 45 5.74 -3.79 -2.21
N CYS A 46 4.62 -3.15 -1.87
CA CYS A 46 4.50 -1.68 -1.86
C CYS A 46 5.39 -1.06 -0.79
N SER A 47 5.44 -1.67 0.38
CA SER A 47 6.33 -1.23 1.47
C SER A 47 7.81 -1.35 1.07
N GLY A 48 8.18 -2.40 0.34
CA GLY A 48 9.52 -2.55 -0.23
C GLY A 48 9.87 -1.42 -1.20
N ALA A 49 8.93 -1.03 -2.04
CA ALA A 49 9.12 0.12 -2.94
C ALA A 49 9.30 1.44 -2.17
N ILE A 50 8.49 1.66 -1.13
CA ILE A 50 8.62 2.82 -0.25
C ILE A 50 10.02 2.88 0.36
N LEU A 51 10.53 1.76 0.86
CA LEU A 51 11.87 1.65 1.44
C LEU A 51 12.97 1.87 0.40
N LEU A 52 12.81 1.28 -0.79
CA LEU A 52 13.78 1.39 -1.88
C LEU A 52 14.03 2.85 -2.28
N TYR A 53 12.96 3.63 -2.37
CA TYR A 53 13.03 5.03 -2.77
C TYR A 53 13.23 6.00 -1.59
N ASN A 54 13.34 5.49 -0.37
CA ASN A 54 13.54 6.28 0.85
C ASN A 54 12.45 7.33 1.09
N ILE A 55 11.20 6.98 0.79
CA ILE A 55 10.05 7.83 1.12
C ILE A 55 9.91 7.83 2.65
N PRO A 56 10.05 8.99 3.32
CA PRO A 56 10.22 9.02 4.77
C PRO A 56 8.91 8.91 5.55
N LYS A 57 7.78 9.12 4.92
CA LYS A 57 6.48 9.14 5.59
C LYS A 57 5.38 8.54 4.72
N VAL A 58 4.54 7.73 5.37
CA VAL A 58 3.34 7.15 4.76
C VAL A 58 2.13 7.48 5.61
N VAL A 59 1.09 8.02 4.98
CA VAL A 59 -0.21 8.28 5.61
C VAL A 59 -1.21 7.27 5.06
N ILE A 60 -1.76 6.47 5.95
CA ILE A 60 -2.65 5.34 5.64
C ILE A 60 -4.08 5.71 6.02
N GLY A 61 -5.00 5.59 5.07
CA GLY A 61 -6.41 5.87 5.29
C GLY A 61 -7.02 4.93 6.33
N GLU A 62 -6.83 3.62 6.16
CA GLU A 62 -7.30 2.60 7.11
C GLU A 62 -6.45 1.33 7.03
N ASN A 63 -6.46 0.53 8.08
CA ASN A 63 -5.77 -0.76 8.18
C ASN A 63 -6.64 -1.88 8.76
N THR A 64 -7.94 -1.66 8.90
CA THR A 64 -8.86 -2.65 9.48
C THR A 64 -9.31 -3.69 8.46
N THR A 65 -9.45 -3.32 7.19
CA THR A 65 -9.79 -4.25 6.11
C THR A 65 -8.66 -5.24 5.85
N LEU A 66 -7.42 -4.74 5.85
CA LEU A 66 -6.22 -5.56 5.73
C LEU A 66 -5.05 -4.82 6.39
N MET A 67 -4.38 -5.48 7.32
CA MET A 67 -3.12 -5.01 7.88
C MET A 67 -1.99 -5.39 6.93
N GLY A 68 -1.30 -4.40 6.39
CA GLY A 68 -0.14 -4.59 5.53
C GLY A 68 1.18 -4.71 6.32
N ALA A 69 2.24 -4.18 5.75
CA ALA A 69 3.60 -4.27 6.27
C ALA A 69 4.03 -3.02 7.06
N GLU A 70 3.15 -2.45 7.88
CA GLU A 70 3.43 -1.24 8.66
C GLU A 70 4.65 -1.40 9.58
N CYS A 71 4.77 -2.55 10.20
CA CYS A 71 5.90 -2.85 11.08
C CYS A 71 7.24 -2.86 10.33
N LEU A 72 7.27 -3.35 9.10
CA LEU A 72 8.46 -3.31 8.25
C LEU A 72 8.87 -1.85 7.96
N LEU A 73 7.91 -0.99 7.67
CA LEU A 73 8.14 0.44 7.45
C LEU A 73 8.70 1.11 8.70
N GLU A 74 8.06 0.92 9.84
CA GLU A 74 8.47 1.53 11.12
C GLU A 74 9.87 1.07 11.57
N LYS A 75 10.16 -0.22 11.44
CA LYS A 75 11.49 -0.77 11.76
C LYS A 75 12.62 -0.15 10.90
N ASN A 76 12.29 0.30 9.72
CA ASN A 76 13.25 0.93 8.80
C ASN A 76 13.18 2.46 8.81
N GLY A 77 12.57 3.05 9.82
CA GLY A 77 12.60 4.49 10.06
C GLY A 77 11.56 5.30 9.30
N VAL A 78 10.58 4.66 8.65
CA VAL A 78 9.48 5.36 8.00
C VAL A 78 8.46 5.78 9.04
N GLU A 79 8.06 7.05 9.03
CA GLU A 79 6.95 7.53 9.85
C GLU A 79 5.63 7.03 9.26
N VAL A 80 4.90 6.24 10.04
CA VAL A 80 3.60 5.69 9.64
C VAL A 80 2.48 6.35 10.42
N VAL A 81 1.53 6.95 9.72
CA VAL A 81 0.35 7.59 10.31
C VAL A 81 -0.89 6.88 9.80
N VAL A 82 -1.68 6.30 10.69
CA VAL A 82 -2.95 5.66 10.35
C VAL A 82 -4.09 6.58 10.78
N LEU A 83 -4.90 7.01 9.81
CA LEU A 83 -5.98 7.98 10.05
C LEU A 83 -7.26 7.36 10.58
N ASN A 84 -7.47 6.05 10.39
CA ASN A 84 -8.75 5.37 10.65
C ASN A 84 -9.92 6.09 9.96
N ASN A 85 -9.71 6.46 8.71
CA ASN A 85 -10.65 7.28 7.94
C ASN A 85 -11.86 6.45 7.51
N LEU A 86 -13.05 6.88 7.93
CA LEU A 86 -14.29 6.16 7.67
C LEU A 86 -14.63 6.10 6.17
N GLU A 87 -14.33 7.14 5.41
CA GLU A 87 -14.58 7.16 3.96
C GLU A 87 -13.71 6.16 3.22
N CYS A 88 -12.44 6.05 3.59
CA CYS A 88 -11.52 5.03 3.04
C CYS A 88 -12.03 3.62 3.35
N LYS A 89 -12.48 3.39 4.58
CA LYS A 89 -13.03 2.10 4.99
C LYS A 89 -14.28 1.73 4.20
N LYS A 90 -15.23 2.66 4.07
CA LYS A 90 -16.47 2.45 3.30
C LYS A 90 -16.19 2.22 1.82
N LEU A 91 -15.23 2.93 1.25
CA LEU A 91 -14.81 2.73 -0.14
C LEU A 91 -14.33 1.30 -0.37
N PHE A 92 -13.52 0.77 0.54
CA PHE A 92 -13.00 -0.59 0.44
C PHE A 92 -14.08 -1.64 0.70
N GLU A 93 -14.93 -1.44 1.69
CA GLU A 93 -16.08 -2.33 1.97
C GLU A 93 -16.97 -2.47 0.73
N LYS A 94 -17.26 -1.35 0.06
CA LYS A 94 -18.04 -1.35 -1.19
C LYS A 94 -17.35 -2.15 -2.29
N TYR A 95 -16.04 -1.96 -2.47
CA TYR A 95 -15.26 -2.73 -3.45
C TYR A 95 -15.32 -4.22 -3.18
N VAL A 96 -15.15 -4.65 -1.94
CA VAL A 96 -15.19 -6.06 -1.53
C VAL A 96 -16.57 -6.67 -1.78
N GLU A 97 -17.64 -5.95 -1.47
CA GLU A 97 -19.01 -6.40 -1.74
C GLU A 97 -19.30 -6.58 -3.24
N GLU A 98 -18.83 -5.64 -4.06
CA GLU A 98 -19.04 -5.64 -5.51
C GLU A 98 -18.11 -6.60 -6.26
N ASN A 99 -16.96 -6.96 -5.67
CA ASN A 99 -15.91 -7.75 -6.32
C ASN A 99 -15.34 -8.84 -5.39
N PRO A 100 -16.19 -9.73 -4.84
CA PRO A 100 -15.72 -10.69 -3.83
C PRO A 100 -14.69 -11.69 -4.37
N GLU A 101 -14.81 -12.13 -5.62
CA GLU A 101 -13.86 -13.07 -6.23
C GLU A 101 -12.49 -12.44 -6.44
N SER A 102 -12.47 -11.21 -6.95
CA SER A 102 -11.23 -10.45 -7.14
C SER A 102 -10.51 -10.21 -5.81
N TRP A 103 -11.26 -9.80 -4.78
CA TRP A 103 -10.71 -9.60 -3.46
C TRP A 103 -10.16 -10.88 -2.83
N ASN A 104 -10.89 -11.99 -2.91
CA ASN A 104 -10.44 -13.28 -2.40
C ASN A 104 -9.18 -13.78 -3.12
N ASN A 105 -9.08 -13.54 -4.41
CA ASN A 105 -7.88 -13.85 -5.18
C ASN A 105 -6.66 -13.04 -4.69
N GLU A 106 -6.83 -11.76 -4.40
CA GLU A 106 -5.76 -10.93 -3.84
C GLU A 106 -5.38 -11.39 -2.42
N LEU A 107 -6.35 -11.70 -1.56
CA LEU A 107 -6.09 -12.21 -0.21
C LEU A 107 -5.29 -13.52 -0.23
N SER A 108 -5.54 -14.40 -1.20
CA SER A 108 -4.81 -15.67 -1.31
C SER A 108 -3.31 -15.50 -1.57
N LYS A 109 -2.91 -14.36 -2.12
CA LYS A 109 -1.51 -14.03 -2.39
C LYS A 109 -0.77 -13.49 -1.17
N VAL A 110 -1.50 -12.96 -0.19
CA VAL A 110 -0.91 -12.28 0.98
C VAL A 110 -0.27 -13.26 1.96
N GLY A 111 -0.58 -14.56 1.86
CA GLY A 111 -0.06 -15.57 2.77
C GLY A 111 -0.50 -15.39 4.23
N ASN A 112 -0.25 -16.38 5.06
CA ASN A 112 -0.56 -16.32 6.50
C ASN A 112 0.52 -15.62 7.33
N SER A 113 1.43 -14.87 6.73
CA SER A 113 2.47 -14.21 7.50
C SER A 113 1.94 -12.93 8.13
N THR A 114 1.39 -13.07 9.32
CA THR A 114 1.11 -11.96 10.22
C THR A 114 2.40 -11.32 10.75
N ASP A 115 3.56 -11.91 10.46
CA ASP A 115 4.86 -11.56 11.03
C ASP A 115 5.83 -10.96 9.99
N VAL A 116 5.34 -10.00 9.19
CA VAL A 116 6.20 -9.21 8.29
C VAL A 116 7.26 -8.43 9.08
N CYS A 117 7.10 -8.38 10.40
CA CYS A 117 8.07 -7.77 11.32
C CYS A 117 9.34 -8.59 11.55
N ASP A 118 9.33 -9.87 11.20
CA ASP A 118 10.45 -10.80 11.46
C ASP A 118 11.49 -10.88 10.33
N PHE A 119 11.36 -10.00 9.34
CA PHE A 119 12.35 -9.86 8.28
C PHE A 119 13.48 -8.92 8.65
#